data_783c389391da995fba0c95cf7b4eb6f7
#
_entry.id   783c389391da995fba0c95cf7b4eb6f7
#
_cell.length_a   1.000
_cell.length_b   1.000
_cell.length_c   1.000
_cell.angle_alpha   90.00
_cell.angle_beta   90.00
_cell.angle_gamma   90.00
#
_symmetry.space_group_name_H-M   'P 1'
#
loop_
_entity.id
_entity.type
_entity.pdbx_description
1 polymer ?
#
loop_
_entity_poly.entity_id
_entity_poly.type
_entity_poly.pdbx_seq_one_letter_code
_entity_poly.pdbx_strand_id
1 'polypeptide(L)'
;PIMPEDARSQDPLAVWAEPYNTLIVDRDGFLCGVPEAPDLYPVSPVGPWVDRKLYIHNMGHAAAAYLGYRRQPEAEYIWEVLRDAEVAAGVRAAMVRSAEALSRTYQQSFTEHELLDHVDDLLRRFGNRALGDTLYRVGRDLPRKLRRDDRIIGAIDMVVKAGLDPEPILEALRAAPQFDKPGPNGEVLDSDVELRREYNARGAAEAWTWLLDEVVGLG
;
A
#
# COMPACT_ATOMS: atom_id res chain seq x y z
N PRO A 1 -12.50 3.15 -7.02
CA PRO A 1 -13.85 2.79 -6.59
C PRO A 1 -14.06 1.30 -6.78
N ILE A 2 -14.55 0.65 -5.74
CA ILE A 2 -14.93 -0.75 -5.78
C ILE A 2 -16.43 -0.75 -5.90
N MET A 3 -16.92 -1.35 -6.97
CA MET A 3 -18.35 -1.40 -7.23
C MET A 3 -18.76 -2.84 -7.44
N PRO A 4 -19.74 -3.35 -6.69
CA PRO A 4 -20.30 -4.65 -6.92
C PRO A 4 -20.81 -4.78 -8.37
N GLU A 5 -20.68 -5.95 -8.95
CA GLU A 5 -21.01 -6.19 -10.37
C GLU A 5 -22.50 -5.96 -10.67
N ASP A 6 -23.37 -6.28 -9.71
CA ASP A 6 -24.81 -6.04 -9.76
C ASP A 6 -25.15 -4.53 -9.80
N ALA A 7 -24.42 -3.69 -9.09
CA ALA A 7 -24.62 -2.25 -9.11
C ALA A 7 -24.18 -1.62 -10.45
N ARG A 8 -23.14 -2.16 -11.12
CA ARG A 8 -22.74 -1.74 -12.47
C ARG A 8 -23.77 -2.10 -13.54
N SER A 9 -24.48 -3.19 -13.35
CA SER A 9 -25.52 -3.63 -14.31
C SER A 9 -26.76 -2.72 -14.31
N GLN A 10 -27.00 -2.00 -13.21
CA GLN A 10 -28.12 -1.09 -13.06
C GLN A 10 -27.83 0.32 -13.60
N ASP A 11 -26.61 0.82 -13.41
CA ASP A 11 -26.15 2.10 -13.92
C ASP A 11 -24.66 2.05 -14.27
N PRO A 12 -24.30 2.00 -15.55
CA PRO A 12 -22.89 1.94 -15.97
C PRO A 12 -22.07 3.19 -15.64
N LEU A 13 -22.71 4.30 -15.27
CA LEU A 13 -22.05 5.55 -14.86
C LEU A 13 -21.97 5.70 -13.34
N ALA A 14 -22.63 4.82 -12.58
CA ALA A 14 -22.55 4.86 -11.12
C ALA A 14 -21.11 4.55 -10.64
N VAL A 15 -20.65 5.32 -9.68
CA VAL A 15 -19.36 5.15 -9.04
C VAL A 15 -19.54 5.13 -7.53
N TRP A 16 -19.14 4.04 -6.89
CA TRP A 16 -19.05 4.00 -5.44
C TRP A 16 -17.71 4.60 -5.00
N ALA A 17 -17.78 5.62 -4.19
CA ALA A 17 -16.61 6.29 -3.66
C ALA A 17 -16.79 6.55 -2.15
N GLU A 18 -15.69 6.63 -1.45
CA GLU A 18 -15.69 7.14 -0.08
C GLU A 18 -16.08 8.63 -0.08
N PRO A 19 -16.61 9.16 1.03
CA PRO A 19 -16.94 10.58 1.14
C PRO A 19 -15.71 11.51 1.11
N TYR A 20 -14.50 10.93 0.98
CA TYR A 20 -13.28 11.67 0.75
C TYR A 20 -13.21 12.13 -0.71
N ASN A 21 -13.28 13.42 -0.91
CA ASN A 21 -13.44 14.03 -2.23
C ASN A 21 -12.27 14.97 -2.62
N THR A 22 -11.23 15.11 -1.78
CA THR A 22 -10.11 16.00 -2.09
C THR A 22 -9.23 15.43 -3.21
N LEU A 23 -9.12 16.17 -4.32
CA LEU A 23 -8.24 15.85 -5.43
C LEU A 23 -6.97 16.72 -5.34
N ILE A 24 -5.86 16.10 -5.00
CA ILE A 24 -4.56 16.76 -4.99
C ILE A 24 -4.04 16.83 -6.43
N VAL A 25 -3.67 18.03 -6.87
CA VAL A 25 -3.17 18.29 -8.22
C VAL A 25 -1.86 19.05 -8.20
N ASP A 26 -1.03 18.79 -9.20
CA ASP A 26 0.19 19.57 -9.41
C ASP A 26 -0.15 20.97 -9.93
N ARG A 27 0.10 21.99 -9.11
CA ARG A 27 -0.13 23.40 -9.49
C ARG A 27 0.68 23.78 -10.73
N ASP A 28 1.91 23.26 -10.83
CA ASP A 28 2.86 23.64 -11.88
C ASP A 28 2.52 22.99 -13.23
N GLY A 29 1.62 21.98 -13.23
CA GLY A 29 1.09 21.35 -14.44
C GLY A 29 0.02 22.16 -15.17
N PHE A 30 -0.48 23.27 -14.59
CA PHE A 30 -1.53 24.10 -15.20
C PHE A 30 -0.93 25.29 -15.94
N LEU A 31 -1.13 25.37 -17.26
CA LEU A 31 -0.63 26.45 -18.09
C LEU A 31 -1.38 27.78 -17.88
N CYS A 32 -2.65 27.72 -17.53
CA CYS A 32 -3.54 28.91 -17.40
C CYS A 32 -4.03 29.16 -15.97
N GLY A 33 -3.33 28.60 -14.97
CA GLY A 33 -3.76 28.63 -13.58
C GLY A 33 -4.71 27.48 -13.22
N VAL A 34 -4.77 27.15 -11.93
CA VAL A 34 -5.62 26.05 -11.44
C VAL A 34 -7.08 26.53 -11.41
N PRO A 35 -8.04 25.75 -11.94
CA PRO A 35 -9.46 26.07 -11.82
C PRO A 35 -9.90 26.16 -10.35
N GLU A 36 -10.79 27.09 -10.04
CA GLU A 36 -11.44 27.13 -8.73
C GLU A 36 -12.52 26.03 -8.67
N ALA A 37 -12.27 25.01 -7.84
CA ALA A 37 -13.23 23.94 -7.57
C ALA A 37 -13.16 23.56 -6.08
N PRO A 38 -14.29 23.26 -5.41
CA PRO A 38 -14.35 23.07 -3.95
C PRO A 38 -13.40 21.99 -3.43
N ASP A 39 -13.20 20.93 -4.19
CA ASP A 39 -12.47 19.75 -3.76
C ASP A 39 -11.10 19.62 -4.43
N LEU A 40 -10.65 20.67 -5.12
CA LEU A 40 -9.35 20.70 -5.78
C LEU A 40 -8.30 21.31 -4.85
N TYR A 41 -7.25 20.54 -4.55
CA TYR A 41 -6.17 20.96 -3.67
C TYR A 41 -4.84 21.06 -4.46
N PRO A 42 -4.52 22.25 -4.98
CA PRO A 42 -3.30 22.46 -5.75
C PRO A 42 -2.08 22.58 -4.85
N VAL A 43 -1.07 21.77 -5.11
CA VAL A 43 0.20 21.74 -4.38
C VAL A 43 1.38 21.94 -5.33
N SER A 44 2.50 22.43 -4.80
CA SER A 44 3.79 22.49 -5.51
C SER A 44 4.91 22.42 -4.47
N PRO A 45 5.85 21.47 -4.65
CA PRO A 45 5.86 20.37 -5.62
C PRO A 45 4.84 19.27 -5.27
N VAL A 46 4.37 18.51 -6.25
CA VAL A 46 3.43 17.39 -6.04
C VAL A 46 4.10 16.13 -5.49
N GLY A 47 5.41 15.97 -5.70
CA GLY A 47 6.20 14.79 -5.32
C GLY A 47 5.94 14.28 -3.90
N PRO A 48 6.02 15.13 -2.85
CA PRO A 48 5.75 14.73 -1.47
C PRO A 48 4.37 14.06 -1.27
N TRP A 49 3.36 14.52 -1.99
CA TRP A 49 1.98 14.00 -1.90
C TRP A 49 1.83 12.65 -2.62
N VAL A 50 2.58 12.46 -3.72
CA VAL A 50 2.67 11.17 -4.42
C VAL A 50 3.34 10.14 -3.51
N ASP A 51 4.46 10.51 -2.89
CA ASP A 51 5.21 9.64 -1.97
C ASP A 51 4.39 9.31 -0.71
N ARG A 52 3.66 10.29 -0.16
CA ARG A 52 2.74 10.04 0.97
C ARG A 52 1.70 8.97 0.61
N LYS A 53 1.10 9.06 -0.59
CA LYS A 53 0.15 8.05 -1.05
C LYS A 53 0.83 6.70 -1.28
N LEU A 54 2.00 6.69 -1.89
CA LEU A 54 2.70 5.45 -2.24
C LEU A 54 3.23 4.73 -1.00
N TYR A 55 3.89 5.46 -0.11
CA TYR A 55 4.66 4.88 1.00
C TYR A 55 3.90 4.80 2.32
N ILE A 56 2.79 5.53 2.50
CA ILE A 56 1.89 5.31 3.66
C ILE A 56 0.66 4.52 3.23
N HIS A 57 -0.15 5.05 2.32
CA HIS A 57 -1.44 4.43 1.96
C HIS A 57 -1.25 3.09 1.24
N ASN A 58 -0.57 3.09 0.09
CA ASN A 58 -0.45 1.89 -0.73
C ASN A 58 0.43 0.82 -0.05
N MET A 59 1.49 1.23 0.66
CA MET A 59 2.33 0.33 1.45
C MET A 59 1.54 -0.27 2.60
N GLY A 60 0.85 0.53 3.40
CA GLY A 60 0.03 0.05 4.52
C GLY A 60 -1.07 -0.90 4.08
N HIS A 61 -1.70 -0.62 2.93
CA HIS A 61 -2.72 -1.50 2.36
C HIS A 61 -2.14 -2.86 1.93
N ALA A 62 -0.98 -2.87 1.27
CA ALA A 62 -0.28 -4.10 0.90
C ALA A 62 0.21 -4.87 2.15
N ALA A 63 0.74 -4.16 3.16
CA ALA A 63 1.14 -4.75 4.44
C ALA A 63 -0.04 -5.44 5.13
N ALA A 64 -1.23 -4.82 5.12
CA ALA A 64 -2.45 -5.42 5.66
C ALA A 64 -2.81 -6.74 4.95
N ALA A 65 -2.67 -6.79 3.62
CA ALA A 65 -2.92 -8.01 2.87
C ALA A 65 -1.90 -9.11 3.20
N TYR A 66 -0.60 -8.79 3.24
CA TYR A 66 0.44 -9.81 3.43
C TYR A 66 0.53 -10.31 4.87
N LEU A 67 0.56 -9.40 5.85
CA LEU A 67 0.56 -9.76 7.27
C LEU A 67 -0.75 -10.44 7.66
N GLY A 68 -1.87 -9.96 7.12
CA GLY A 68 -3.19 -10.54 7.33
C GLY A 68 -3.30 -11.95 6.78
N TYR A 69 -2.89 -12.18 5.53
CA TYR A 69 -2.90 -13.51 4.93
C TYR A 69 -2.01 -14.51 5.68
N ARG A 70 -0.81 -14.11 6.09
CA ARG A 70 0.09 -14.94 6.89
C ARG A 70 -0.56 -15.40 8.19
N ARG A 71 -1.40 -14.58 8.80
CA ARG A 71 -2.07 -14.87 10.08
C ARG A 71 -3.41 -15.58 9.91
N GLN A 72 -4.17 -15.18 8.88
CA GLN A 72 -5.52 -15.65 8.62
C GLN A 72 -5.72 -15.91 7.11
N PRO A 73 -5.17 -17.02 6.57
CA PRO A 73 -5.23 -17.30 5.13
C PRO A 73 -6.66 -17.49 4.59
N GLU A 74 -7.59 -17.89 5.46
CA GLU A 74 -9.00 -18.07 5.09
C GLU A 74 -9.79 -16.77 5.00
N ALA A 75 -9.30 -15.67 5.60
CA ALA A 75 -9.99 -14.38 5.53
C ALA A 75 -10.14 -13.92 4.07
N GLU A 76 -11.25 -13.27 3.77
CA GLU A 76 -11.54 -12.79 2.42
C GLU A 76 -11.25 -11.28 2.29
N TYR A 77 -11.52 -10.51 3.32
CA TYR A 77 -11.47 -9.05 3.26
C TYR A 77 -10.40 -8.45 4.17
N ILE A 78 -9.87 -7.29 3.78
CA ILE A 78 -8.89 -6.53 4.57
C ILE A 78 -9.44 -6.16 5.96
N TRP A 79 -10.72 -5.78 6.06
CA TRP A 79 -11.32 -5.43 7.34
C TRP A 79 -11.38 -6.61 8.32
N GLU A 80 -11.40 -7.86 7.84
CA GLU A 80 -11.40 -9.06 8.69
C GLU A 80 -10.06 -9.22 9.38
N VAL A 81 -8.97 -9.18 8.61
CA VAL A 81 -7.62 -9.36 9.15
C VAL A 81 -7.19 -8.21 10.06
N LEU A 82 -7.68 -7.00 9.84
CA LEU A 82 -7.41 -5.85 10.72
C LEU A 82 -8.16 -5.90 12.07
N ARG A 83 -9.05 -6.85 12.28
CA ARG A 83 -9.62 -7.13 13.61
C ARG A 83 -8.66 -7.90 14.53
N ASP A 84 -7.66 -8.54 13.96
CA ASP A 84 -6.56 -9.11 14.73
C ASP A 84 -5.63 -7.98 15.19
N ALA A 85 -5.46 -7.86 16.50
CA ALA A 85 -4.68 -6.78 17.10
C ALA A 85 -3.21 -6.81 16.72
N GLU A 86 -2.63 -8.00 16.50
CA GLU A 86 -1.23 -8.14 16.08
C GLU A 86 -1.05 -7.68 14.62
N VAL A 87 -1.98 -8.04 13.73
CA VAL A 87 -1.96 -7.57 12.33
C VAL A 87 -2.14 -6.06 12.29
N ALA A 88 -3.13 -5.52 12.99
CA ALA A 88 -3.37 -4.08 13.02
C ALA A 88 -2.17 -3.30 13.58
N ALA A 89 -1.54 -3.80 14.65
CA ALA A 89 -0.36 -3.20 15.24
C ALA A 89 0.85 -3.24 14.27
N GLY A 90 1.08 -4.36 13.58
CA GLY A 90 2.15 -4.50 12.60
C GLY A 90 1.97 -3.56 11.41
N VAL A 91 0.76 -3.49 10.86
CA VAL A 91 0.43 -2.55 9.77
C VAL A 91 0.63 -1.10 10.22
N ARG A 92 0.12 -0.74 11.41
CA ARG A 92 0.31 0.59 11.97
C ARG A 92 1.78 0.94 12.16
N ALA A 93 2.59 0.02 12.69
CA ALA A 93 4.02 0.23 12.89
C ALA A 93 4.75 0.51 11.58
N ALA A 94 4.44 -0.24 10.51
CA ALA A 94 5.00 -0.01 9.19
C ALA A 94 4.61 1.37 8.63
N MET A 95 3.32 1.75 8.74
CA MET A 95 2.83 3.05 8.26
C MET A 95 3.42 4.22 9.06
N VAL A 96 3.52 4.10 10.38
CA VAL A 96 4.17 5.12 11.24
C VAL A 96 5.64 5.29 10.86
N ARG A 97 6.36 4.20 10.62
CA ARG A 97 7.76 4.27 10.19
C ARG A 97 7.93 5.02 8.87
N SER A 98 7.05 4.80 7.91
CA SER A 98 7.01 5.57 6.66
C SER A 98 6.66 7.05 6.90
N ALA A 99 5.73 7.33 7.81
CA ALA A 99 5.35 8.70 8.17
C ALA A 99 6.51 9.48 8.79
N GLU A 100 7.26 8.85 9.71
CA GLU A 100 8.48 9.42 10.30
C GLU A 100 9.53 9.75 9.22
N ALA A 101 9.75 8.85 8.26
CA ALA A 101 10.69 9.07 7.17
C ALA A 101 10.23 10.21 6.24
N LEU A 102 8.94 10.25 5.91
CA LEU A 102 8.37 11.33 5.09
C LEU A 102 8.47 12.70 5.76
N SER A 103 8.19 12.80 7.07
CA SER A 103 8.31 14.05 7.80
C SER A 103 9.73 14.58 7.81
N ARG A 104 10.74 13.68 7.93
CA ARG A 104 12.15 14.05 7.84
C ARG A 104 12.58 14.46 6.44
N THR A 105 12.06 13.79 5.41
CA THR A 105 12.41 14.05 4.01
C THR A 105 11.74 15.31 3.48
N TYR A 106 10.49 15.55 3.87
CA TYR A 106 9.63 16.62 3.34
C TYR A 106 9.15 17.59 4.42
N GLN A 107 10.07 18.12 5.22
CA GLN A 107 9.81 19.00 6.37
C GLN A 107 8.99 20.25 6.05
N GLN A 108 9.03 20.71 4.78
CA GLN A 108 8.25 21.86 4.33
C GLN A 108 6.82 21.53 3.89
N SER A 109 6.55 20.24 3.66
CA SER A 109 5.26 19.78 3.12
C SER A 109 4.36 19.16 4.18
N PHE A 110 4.96 18.52 5.20
CA PHE A 110 4.23 17.78 6.22
C PHE A 110 4.85 17.95 7.60
N THR A 111 3.98 18.07 8.59
CA THR A 111 4.34 17.82 9.99
C THR A 111 4.19 16.33 10.32
N GLU A 112 4.92 15.86 11.31
CA GLU A 112 4.80 14.48 11.81
C GLU A 112 3.36 14.20 12.28
N HIS A 113 2.74 15.15 12.98
CA HIS A 113 1.38 15.04 13.49
C HIS A 113 0.35 14.81 12.37
N GLU A 114 0.40 15.61 11.30
CA GLU A 114 -0.50 15.45 10.15
C GLU A 114 -0.35 14.08 9.49
N LEU A 115 0.89 13.55 9.41
CA LEU A 115 1.12 12.23 8.85
C LEU A 115 0.64 11.11 9.76
N LEU A 116 0.74 11.25 11.09
CA LEU A 116 0.19 10.29 12.05
C LEU A 116 -1.34 10.28 12.04
N ASP A 117 -1.98 11.45 11.97
CA ASP A 117 -3.43 11.56 11.81
C ASP A 117 -3.88 10.89 10.51
N HIS A 118 -3.11 11.06 9.43
CA HIS A 118 -3.38 10.39 8.15
C HIS A 118 -3.24 8.87 8.25
N VAL A 119 -2.26 8.35 8.99
CA VAL A 119 -2.11 6.91 9.27
C VAL A 119 -3.35 6.37 9.98
N ASP A 120 -3.80 7.04 11.04
CA ASP A 120 -4.95 6.59 11.84
C ASP A 120 -6.27 6.70 11.06
N ASP A 121 -6.40 7.69 10.18
CA ASP A 121 -7.52 7.79 9.25
C ASP A 121 -7.54 6.63 8.24
N LEU A 122 -6.40 6.32 7.64
CA LEU A 122 -6.27 5.22 6.68
C LEU A 122 -6.58 3.87 7.33
N LEU A 123 -6.11 3.60 8.53
CA LEU A 123 -6.41 2.35 9.24
C LEU A 123 -7.91 2.20 9.50
N ARG A 124 -8.59 3.28 9.89
CA ARG A 124 -10.06 3.29 10.05
C ARG A 124 -10.77 2.99 8.74
N ARG A 125 -10.27 3.56 7.62
CA ARG A 125 -10.82 3.33 6.28
C ARG A 125 -10.57 1.91 5.80
N PHE A 126 -9.39 1.34 5.99
CA PHE A 126 -9.09 -0.06 5.65
C PHE A 126 -9.99 -1.04 6.42
N GLY A 127 -10.39 -0.69 7.64
CA GLY A 127 -11.37 -1.44 8.44
C GLY A 127 -12.83 -1.26 8.01
N ASN A 128 -13.13 -0.42 7.02
CA ASN A 128 -14.48 -0.17 6.57
C ASN A 128 -14.99 -1.30 5.66
N ARG A 129 -15.97 -2.06 6.16
CA ARG A 129 -16.62 -3.17 5.44
C ARG A 129 -17.25 -2.76 4.11
N ALA A 130 -17.78 -1.54 4.03
CA ALA A 130 -18.46 -1.05 2.84
C ALA A 130 -17.53 -0.91 1.61
N LEU A 131 -16.21 -0.86 1.82
CA LEU A 131 -15.25 -0.81 0.72
C LEU A 131 -15.12 -2.14 -0.03
N GLY A 132 -15.39 -3.27 0.63
CA GLY A 132 -15.30 -4.60 0.02
C GLY A 132 -13.89 -4.94 -0.50
N ASP A 133 -12.83 -4.41 0.14
CA ASP A 133 -11.46 -4.67 -0.25
C ASP A 133 -11.06 -6.10 0.07
N THR A 134 -10.98 -6.96 -0.96
CA THR A 134 -10.56 -8.36 -0.79
C THR A 134 -9.05 -8.46 -0.64
N LEU A 135 -8.59 -9.44 0.15
CA LEU A 135 -7.16 -9.77 0.26
C LEU A 135 -6.54 -10.02 -1.11
N TYR A 136 -7.22 -10.80 -1.98
CA TYR A 136 -6.75 -11.06 -3.35
C TYR A 136 -6.49 -9.76 -4.12
N ARG A 137 -7.49 -8.87 -4.20
CA ARG A 137 -7.36 -7.62 -4.95
C ARG A 137 -6.21 -6.76 -4.44
N VAL A 138 -6.05 -6.71 -3.13
CA VAL A 138 -5.04 -5.86 -2.49
C VAL A 138 -3.66 -6.49 -2.52
N GLY A 139 -3.55 -7.82 -2.38
CA GLY A 139 -2.26 -8.52 -2.28
C GLY A 139 -1.63 -8.93 -3.62
N ARG A 140 -2.44 -9.22 -4.65
CA ARG A 140 -1.97 -9.71 -5.97
C ARG A 140 -1.01 -8.72 -6.65
N ASP A 141 -0.32 -9.20 -7.71
CA ASP A 141 0.64 -8.45 -8.52
C ASP A 141 1.92 -8.14 -7.73
N LEU A 142 2.48 -9.22 -7.16
CA LEU A 142 3.69 -9.19 -6.34
C LEU A 142 4.90 -8.56 -7.06
N PRO A 143 5.23 -8.96 -8.32
CA PRO A 143 6.41 -8.41 -9.00
C PRO A 143 6.36 -6.90 -9.11
N ARG A 144 5.19 -6.31 -9.43
CA ARG A 144 5.04 -4.86 -9.48
C ARG A 144 5.16 -4.21 -8.11
N LYS A 145 4.47 -4.75 -7.09
CA LYS A 145 4.42 -4.17 -5.74
C LYS A 145 5.74 -4.26 -4.98
N LEU A 146 6.59 -5.21 -5.38
CA LEU A 146 7.93 -5.39 -4.84
C LEU A 146 9.02 -4.70 -5.67
N ARG A 147 8.67 -3.91 -6.67
CA ARG A 147 9.64 -3.09 -7.40
C ARG A 147 10.25 -2.03 -6.48
N ARG A 148 11.50 -1.64 -6.81
CA ARG A 148 12.24 -0.63 -6.06
C ARG A 148 11.54 0.74 -6.03
N ASP A 149 10.84 1.08 -7.10
CA ASP A 149 10.09 2.33 -7.26
C ASP A 149 8.61 2.22 -6.81
N ASP A 150 8.21 1.12 -6.17
CA ASP A 150 6.85 0.91 -5.68
C ASP A 150 6.82 0.91 -4.13
N ARG A 151 5.67 0.63 -3.58
CA ARG A 151 5.19 0.90 -2.23
C ARG A 151 6.00 0.31 -1.07
N ILE A 152 6.54 -0.92 -1.21
CA ILE A 152 7.23 -1.58 -0.09
C ILE A 152 8.71 -1.24 -0.13
N ILE A 153 9.38 -1.53 -1.23
CA ILE A 153 10.82 -1.32 -1.34
C ILE A 153 11.16 0.17 -1.36
N GLY A 154 10.38 0.98 -2.09
CA GLY A 154 10.57 2.43 -2.07
C GLY A 154 10.38 3.03 -0.68
N ALA A 155 9.43 2.51 0.12
CA ALA A 155 9.28 2.93 1.51
C ALA A 155 10.48 2.52 2.38
N ILE A 156 11.01 1.29 2.20
CA ILE A 156 12.23 0.84 2.88
C ILE A 156 13.42 1.74 2.54
N ASP A 157 13.65 2.00 1.25
CA ASP A 157 14.73 2.87 0.78
C ASP A 157 14.64 4.28 1.38
N MET A 158 13.44 4.86 1.40
CA MET A 158 13.19 6.16 2.03
C MET A 158 13.47 6.14 3.54
N VAL A 159 13.03 5.09 4.25
CA VAL A 159 13.25 4.93 5.69
C VAL A 159 14.74 4.83 6.01
N VAL A 160 15.48 4.03 5.25
CA VAL A 160 16.94 3.88 5.40
C VAL A 160 17.66 5.19 5.12
N LYS A 161 17.29 5.92 4.05
CA LYS A 161 17.85 7.25 3.74
C LYS A 161 17.56 8.30 4.82
N ALA A 162 16.44 8.18 5.51
CA ALA A 162 16.09 9.02 6.65
C ALA A 162 16.83 8.64 7.94
N GLY A 163 17.69 7.62 7.93
CA GLY A 163 18.43 7.12 9.09
C GLY A 163 17.55 6.41 10.12
N LEU A 164 16.47 5.77 9.67
CA LEU A 164 15.53 5.03 10.51
C LEU A 164 15.66 3.52 10.28
N ASP A 165 15.24 2.73 11.27
CA ASP A 165 15.17 1.28 11.18
C ASP A 165 13.97 0.85 10.33
N PRO A 166 14.15 0.13 9.19
CA PRO A 166 13.07 -0.31 8.31
C PRO A 166 12.35 -1.57 8.79
N GLU A 167 12.71 -2.16 9.93
CA GLU A 167 12.22 -3.46 10.39
C GLU A 167 10.69 -3.61 10.34
N PRO A 168 9.87 -2.60 10.73
CA PRO A 168 8.42 -2.72 10.62
C PRO A 168 7.91 -2.95 9.19
N ILE A 169 8.60 -2.40 8.18
CA ILE A 169 8.22 -2.60 6.76
C ILE A 169 8.81 -3.90 6.21
N LEU A 170 10.00 -4.29 6.67
CA LEU A 170 10.62 -5.58 6.32
C LEU A 170 9.74 -6.77 6.72
N GLU A 171 8.97 -6.67 7.82
CA GLU A 171 7.99 -7.70 8.19
C GLU A 171 6.92 -7.93 7.10
N ALA A 172 6.42 -6.86 6.50
CA ALA A 172 5.49 -6.97 5.38
C ALA A 172 6.17 -7.54 4.12
N LEU A 173 7.43 -7.15 3.86
CA LEU A 173 8.22 -7.68 2.76
C LEU A 173 8.46 -9.20 2.91
N ARG A 174 8.79 -9.69 4.12
CA ARG A 174 8.96 -11.13 4.40
C ARG A 174 7.67 -11.93 4.21
N ALA A 175 6.51 -11.31 4.46
CA ALA A 175 5.21 -11.96 4.29
C ALA A 175 4.75 -11.99 2.81
N ALA A 176 5.19 -11.05 1.98
CA ALA A 176 4.72 -10.90 0.61
C ALA A 176 4.93 -12.17 -0.27
N PRO A 177 6.10 -12.84 -0.30
CA PRO A 177 6.28 -14.04 -1.11
C PRO A 177 5.43 -15.25 -0.66
N GLN A 178 4.87 -15.20 0.55
CA GLN A 178 3.98 -16.25 1.08
C GLN A 178 2.52 -16.02 0.67
N PHE A 179 2.21 -14.88 0.08
CA PHE A 179 0.85 -14.54 -0.32
C PHE A 179 0.40 -15.36 -1.51
N ASP A 180 -0.60 -16.23 -1.31
CA ASP A 180 -1.16 -17.15 -2.31
C ASP A 180 -2.70 -17.18 -2.29
N LYS A 181 -3.32 -16.04 -2.00
CA LYS A 181 -4.78 -15.93 -2.00
C LYS A 181 -5.30 -15.91 -3.43
N PRO A 182 -6.13 -16.89 -3.86
CA PRO A 182 -6.80 -16.84 -5.15
C PRO A 182 -7.94 -15.82 -5.13
N GLY A 183 -8.33 -15.37 -6.32
CA GLY A 183 -9.52 -14.56 -6.52
C GLY A 183 -10.82 -15.37 -6.37
N PRO A 184 -11.98 -14.70 -6.41
CA PRO A 184 -13.28 -15.34 -6.15
C PRO A 184 -13.60 -16.52 -7.07
N ASN A 185 -13.07 -16.53 -8.29
CA ASN A 185 -13.25 -17.62 -9.26
C ASN A 185 -12.01 -18.53 -9.35
N GLY A 186 -11.13 -18.49 -8.35
CA GLY A 186 -9.89 -19.25 -8.35
C GLY A 186 -8.77 -18.68 -9.24
N GLU A 187 -8.94 -17.45 -9.73
CA GLU A 187 -7.92 -16.79 -10.56
C GLU A 187 -6.69 -16.42 -9.74
N VAL A 188 -5.53 -16.63 -10.34
CA VAL A 188 -4.21 -16.21 -9.84
C VAL A 188 -3.45 -15.54 -10.98
N LEU A 189 -2.54 -14.64 -10.66
CA LEU A 189 -1.65 -14.05 -11.67
C LEU A 189 -0.45 -14.98 -11.91
N ASP A 190 -0.17 -15.30 -13.17
CA ASP A 190 0.97 -16.15 -13.55
C ASP A 190 2.29 -15.57 -13.02
N SER A 191 2.44 -14.25 -13.05
CA SER A 191 3.60 -13.55 -12.51
C SER A 191 3.79 -13.73 -10.99
N ASP A 192 2.71 -13.84 -10.24
CA ASP A 192 2.76 -14.10 -8.80
C ASP A 192 3.14 -15.55 -8.53
N VAL A 193 2.59 -16.49 -9.33
CA VAL A 193 2.97 -17.91 -9.27
C VAL A 193 4.46 -18.10 -9.57
N GLU A 194 4.97 -17.43 -10.61
CA GLU A 194 6.37 -17.50 -10.99
C GLU A 194 7.29 -16.94 -9.91
N LEU A 195 7.00 -15.77 -9.36
CA LEU A 195 7.77 -15.18 -8.27
C LEU A 195 7.82 -16.10 -7.05
N ARG A 196 6.68 -16.66 -6.63
CA ARG A 196 6.65 -17.61 -5.50
C ARG A 196 7.42 -18.88 -5.79
N ARG A 197 7.34 -19.43 -7.01
CA ARG A 197 8.12 -20.58 -7.42
C ARG A 197 9.61 -20.30 -7.31
N GLU A 198 10.07 -19.17 -7.84
CA GLU A 198 11.46 -18.73 -7.78
C GLU A 198 11.93 -18.52 -6.33
N TYR A 199 11.10 -17.90 -5.50
CA TYR A 199 11.37 -17.72 -4.08
C TYR A 199 11.48 -19.06 -3.34
N ASN A 200 10.53 -19.97 -3.54
CA ASN A 200 10.46 -21.24 -2.83
C ASN A 200 11.51 -22.27 -3.33
N ALA A 201 12.02 -22.12 -4.55
CA ALA A 201 13.09 -22.99 -5.09
C ALA A 201 14.43 -22.74 -4.40
N ARG A 202 14.59 -21.59 -3.74
CA ARG A 202 15.78 -21.19 -2.99
C ARG A 202 15.61 -21.50 -1.50
N GLY A 203 16.66 -21.83 -0.78
CA GLY A 203 16.61 -21.88 0.68
C GLY A 203 16.29 -20.50 1.27
N ALA A 204 15.72 -20.44 2.47
CA ALA A 204 15.20 -19.20 3.05
C ALA A 204 16.20 -18.02 3.04
N ALA A 205 17.48 -18.26 3.34
CA ALA A 205 18.50 -17.21 3.31
C ALA A 205 18.82 -16.74 1.89
N GLU A 206 18.93 -17.67 0.92
CA GLU A 206 19.19 -17.36 -0.48
C GLU A 206 17.98 -16.67 -1.12
N ALA A 207 16.76 -17.15 -0.81
CA ALA A 207 15.52 -16.51 -1.27
C ALA A 207 15.41 -15.07 -0.80
N TRP A 208 15.81 -14.80 0.44
CA TRP A 208 15.82 -13.42 0.97
C TRP A 208 16.85 -12.54 0.28
N THR A 209 18.07 -13.03 0.10
CA THR A 209 19.13 -12.31 -0.62
C THR A 209 18.71 -12.05 -2.07
N TRP A 210 18.17 -13.06 -2.76
CA TRP A 210 17.65 -12.92 -4.12
C TRP A 210 16.52 -11.89 -4.19
N LEU A 211 15.59 -11.87 -3.24
CA LEU A 211 14.51 -10.89 -3.20
C LEU A 211 15.06 -9.46 -3.07
N LEU A 212 16.08 -9.28 -2.23
CA LEU A 212 16.71 -7.98 -2.02
C LEU A 212 17.57 -7.55 -3.22
N ASP A 213 18.32 -8.44 -3.82
CA ASP A 213 19.26 -8.12 -4.91
C ASP A 213 18.57 -8.01 -6.27
N GLU A 214 17.79 -9.02 -6.66
CA GLU A 214 17.18 -9.10 -7.98
C GLU A 214 15.88 -8.31 -8.09
N VAL A 215 15.05 -8.37 -7.06
CA VAL A 215 13.76 -7.68 -7.04
C VAL A 215 13.94 -6.22 -6.58
N VAL A 216 14.87 -5.98 -5.66
CA VAL A 216 15.12 -4.68 -5.03
C VAL A 216 16.28 -3.94 -5.70
N GLY A 217 17.25 -4.65 -6.28
CA GLY A 217 18.43 -4.03 -6.91
C GLY A 217 19.28 -3.24 -5.91
N LEU A 218 19.50 -3.80 -4.71
CA LEU A 218 20.41 -3.24 -3.68
C LEU A 218 21.85 -3.76 -3.81
N GLY A 219 22.14 -4.58 -4.84
CA GLY A 219 23.48 -5.07 -5.15
C GLY A 219 24.38 -4.03 -5.81
#